data_8891eda03ae4205e980e72ca72827247
#
_entry.id   8891eda03ae4205e980e72ca72827247
#
_cell.length_a   1.000
_cell.length_b   1.000
_cell.length_c   1.000
_cell.angle_alpha   90.00
_cell.angle_beta   90.00
_cell.angle_gamma   90.00
#
_symmetry.space_group_name_H-M   'P 1'
#
loop_
_entity.id
_entity.type
_entity.pdbx_description
1 polymer ?
#
loop_
_entity_poly.entity_id
_entity_poly.type
_entity_poly.pdbx_seq_one_letter_code
_entity_poly.pdbx_strand_id
1 'polypeptide(L)'
;MNALTDADYVDVKLTAAEVLLASHVGCMRNVQSLKKATDRVEPEPRKYWQSNIIGAIGECVIAKYFNIYWSGAVGDWRAKDVGDFEVKTNEQIYKKNVLMVKKGNSPDRKYFLVAGNAFNYRIFGWVDGYDIMSEARWGDPPHNSPLD
;
A
#
# COMPACT_ATOMS: atom_id res chain seq x y z
N MET A 1 -9.69 4.33 -18.51
CA MET A 1 -9.47 3.37 -17.39
C MET A 1 -9.95 2.01 -17.86
N ASN A 2 -9.05 1.13 -18.20
CA ASN A 2 -9.42 -0.26 -18.37
C ASN A 2 -9.75 -0.81 -16.98
N ALA A 3 -11.00 -1.18 -16.78
CA ALA A 3 -11.38 -1.93 -15.59
C ALA A 3 -10.42 -3.13 -15.52
N LEU A 4 -9.70 -3.25 -14.41
CA LEU A 4 -8.89 -4.43 -14.15
C LEU A 4 -9.87 -5.61 -14.14
N THR A 5 -9.86 -6.39 -15.22
CA THR A 5 -10.62 -7.63 -15.29
C THR A 5 -9.91 -8.67 -14.44
N ASP A 6 -10.63 -9.62 -13.88
CA ASP A 6 -10.07 -10.72 -13.08
C ASP A 6 -8.97 -11.51 -13.81
N ALA A 7 -8.76 -11.26 -15.09
CA ALA A 7 -7.78 -11.90 -15.95
C ALA A 7 -6.38 -11.23 -15.92
N ASP A 8 -6.24 -10.02 -15.38
CA ASP A 8 -5.03 -9.20 -15.54
C ASP A 8 -4.22 -9.02 -14.24
N TYR A 9 -4.42 -9.85 -13.25
CA TYR A 9 -3.65 -9.81 -12.02
C TYR A 9 -2.42 -10.72 -12.07
N VAL A 10 -1.45 -10.44 -11.19
CA VAL A 10 -0.24 -11.24 -11.00
C VAL A 10 -0.13 -11.67 -9.55
N ASP A 11 0.06 -12.96 -9.31
CA ASP A 11 0.31 -13.49 -7.99
C ASP A 11 1.83 -13.52 -7.69
N VAL A 12 2.19 -13.01 -6.52
CA VAL A 12 3.57 -12.96 -6.03
C VAL A 12 3.66 -13.61 -4.66
N LYS A 13 4.58 -14.53 -4.51
CA LYS A 13 4.88 -15.17 -3.23
C LYS A 13 6.14 -14.57 -2.62
N LEU A 14 6.06 -14.15 -1.38
CA LEU A 14 7.22 -13.72 -0.59
C LEU A 14 7.78 -14.87 0.23
N THR A 15 9.09 -14.86 0.41
CA THR A 15 9.76 -15.74 1.37
C THR A 15 9.59 -15.22 2.80
N ALA A 16 9.83 -16.07 3.78
CA ALA A 16 9.80 -15.68 5.19
C ALA A 16 10.79 -14.54 5.49
N ALA A 17 11.98 -14.56 4.87
CA ALA A 17 12.97 -13.49 5.02
C ALA A 17 12.46 -12.16 4.45
N GLU A 18 11.83 -12.17 3.29
CA GLU A 18 11.25 -10.96 2.68
C GLU A 18 10.15 -10.37 3.54
N VAL A 19 9.24 -11.21 4.06
CA VAL A 19 8.19 -10.77 4.97
C VAL A 19 8.77 -10.19 6.25
N LEU A 20 9.78 -10.82 6.84
CA LEU A 20 10.44 -10.34 8.04
C LEU A 20 11.10 -8.97 7.81
N LEU A 21 11.87 -8.81 6.75
CA LEU A 21 12.54 -7.56 6.41
C LEU A 21 11.52 -6.43 6.15
N ALA A 22 10.48 -6.70 5.38
CA ALA A 22 9.44 -5.73 5.11
C ALA A 22 8.65 -5.33 6.37
N SER A 23 8.33 -6.30 7.22
CA SER A 23 7.68 -6.04 8.50
C SER A 23 8.54 -5.17 9.42
N HIS A 24 9.86 -5.40 9.42
CA HIS A 24 10.80 -4.57 10.18
C HIS A 24 10.79 -3.11 9.71
N VAL A 25 10.78 -2.87 8.41
CA VAL A 25 10.64 -1.52 7.84
C VAL A 25 9.34 -0.86 8.31
N GLY A 26 8.23 -1.60 8.27
CA GLY A 26 6.94 -1.11 8.74
C GLY A 26 6.96 -0.75 10.23
N CYS A 27 7.56 -1.57 11.07
CA CYS A 27 7.75 -1.28 12.50
C CYS A 27 8.60 -0.01 12.71
N MET A 28 9.68 0.15 11.98
CA MET A 28 10.54 1.33 12.06
C MET A 28 9.80 2.61 11.65
N ARG A 29 8.99 2.55 10.62
CA ARG A 29 8.14 3.68 10.19
C ARG A 29 7.14 4.06 11.27
N ASN A 30 6.53 3.09 11.93
CA ASN A 30 5.61 3.35 13.03
C ASN A 30 6.29 4.01 14.22
N VAL A 31 7.46 3.50 14.63
CA VAL A 31 8.27 4.11 15.71
C VAL A 31 8.64 5.56 15.36
N GLN A 32 9.02 5.82 14.12
CA GLN A 32 9.35 7.16 13.66
C GLN A 32 8.13 8.10 13.70
N SER A 33 6.96 7.61 13.32
CA SER A 33 5.70 8.36 13.41
C SER A 33 5.33 8.68 14.85
N LEU A 34 5.50 7.74 15.78
CA LEU A 34 5.26 7.96 17.21
C LEU A 34 6.18 9.04 17.80
N LYS A 35 7.43 9.06 17.39
CA LYS A 35 8.37 10.13 17.81
C LYS A 35 7.95 11.52 17.35
N LYS A 36 7.34 11.61 16.17
CA LYS A 36 6.85 12.89 15.62
C LYS A 36 5.49 13.31 16.17
N ALA A 37 4.71 12.37 16.69
CA ALA A 37 3.34 12.56 17.14
C ALA A 37 3.21 12.78 18.65
N THR A 38 4.29 13.17 19.35
CA THR A 38 4.33 13.34 20.80
C THR A 38 3.24 14.26 21.36
N ASP A 39 2.65 15.13 20.54
CA ASP A 39 1.61 16.10 20.94
C ASP A 39 0.22 15.77 20.36
N ARG A 40 0.06 14.65 19.68
CA ARG A 40 -1.22 14.26 19.09
C ARG A 40 -1.77 13.03 19.80
N VAL A 41 -2.98 13.16 20.33
CA VAL A 41 -3.77 12.03 20.82
C VAL A 41 -4.36 11.32 19.60
N GLU A 42 -3.75 10.21 19.20
CA GLU A 42 -4.27 9.40 18.10
C GLU A 42 -5.27 8.36 18.64
N PRO A 43 -6.46 8.27 18.07
CA PRO A 43 -7.55 7.50 18.65
C PRO A 43 -7.35 5.97 18.64
N GLU A 44 -6.50 5.43 17.77
CA GLU A 44 -6.28 3.98 17.67
C GLU A 44 -4.84 3.61 17.26
N PRO A 45 -3.88 3.58 18.17
CA PRO A 45 -2.47 3.27 17.85
C PRO A 45 -2.26 1.91 17.16
N ARG A 46 -3.12 0.93 17.42
CA ARG A 46 -2.98 -0.42 16.85
C ARG A 46 -3.15 -0.46 15.33
N LYS A 47 -4.01 0.37 14.77
CA LYS A 47 -4.22 0.46 13.31
C LYS A 47 -2.97 0.94 12.58
N TYR A 48 -2.17 1.79 13.19
CA TYR A 48 -0.98 2.34 12.57
C TYR A 48 0.15 1.32 12.45
N TRP A 49 0.34 0.48 13.47
CA TRP A 49 1.30 -0.61 13.39
C TRP A 49 1.00 -1.53 12.21
N GLN A 50 -0.21 -2.00 12.15
CA GLN A 50 -0.66 -2.90 11.09
C GLN A 50 -0.58 -2.24 9.71
N SER A 51 -1.07 -1.02 9.56
CA SER A 51 -1.02 -0.28 8.30
C SER A 51 0.40 -0.04 7.79
N ASN A 52 1.32 0.30 8.68
CA ASN A 52 2.73 0.50 8.31
C ASN A 52 3.40 -0.81 7.88
N ILE A 53 3.12 -1.91 8.57
CA ILE A 53 3.67 -3.23 8.22
C ILE A 53 3.10 -3.70 6.88
N ILE A 54 1.79 -3.64 6.70
CA ILE A 54 1.11 -4.05 5.48
C ILE A 54 1.58 -3.22 4.28
N GLY A 55 1.69 -1.91 4.45
CA GLY A 55 2.21 -1.02 3.43
C GLY A 55 3.63 -1.37 3.00
N ALA A 56 4.52 -1.60 3.94
CA ALA A 56 5.90 -1.99 3.64
C ALA A 56 5.99 -3.36 2.94
N ILE A 57 5.15 -4.30 3.32
CA ILE A 57 5.09 -5.62 2.63
C ILE A 57 4.61 -5.45 1.19
N GLY A 58 3.59 -4.63 0.94
CA GLY A 58 3.12 -4.35 -0.42
C GLY A 58 4.19 -3.72 -1.31
N GLU A 59 4.99 -2.81 -0.77
CA GLU A 59 6.15 -2.25 -1.47
C GLU A 59 7.16 -3.33 -1.82
N CYS A 60 7.45 -4.25 -0.89
CA CYS A 60 8.33 -5.38 -1.12
C CYS A 60 7.81 -6.30 -2.25
N VAL A 61 6.50 -6.54 -2.32
CA VAL A 61 5.86 -7.31 -3.40
C VAL A 61 6.13 -6.67 -4.76
N ILE A 62 5.91 -5.37 -4.88
CA ILE A 62 6.15 -4.63 -6.13
C ILE A 62 7.64 -4.64 -6.49
N ALA A 63 8.51 -4.39 -5.53
CA ALA A 63 9.96 -4.43 -5.75
C ALA A 63 10.44 -5.79 -6.27
N LYS A 64 9.94 -6.87 -5.68
CA LYS A 64 10.25 -8.23 -6.11
C LYS A 64 9.76 -8.51 -7.53
N TYR A 65 8.51 -8.18 -7.83
CA TYR A 65 7.93 -8.45 -9.14
C TYR A 65 8.66 -7.74 -10.28
N PHE A 66 8.99 -6.46 -10.09
CA PHE A 66 9.73 -5.67 -11.08
C PHE A 66 11.23 -5.82 -11.02
N ASN A 67 11.75 -6.59 -10.07
CA ASN A 67 13.19 -6.72 -9.80
C ASN A 67 13.87 -5.36 -9.61
N ILE A 68 13.27 -4.50 -8.82
CA ILE A 68 13.74 -3.15 -8.50
C ILE A 68 14.30 -3.12 -7.08
N TYR A 69 15.38 -2.39 -6.89
CA TYR A 69 15.90 -2.14 -5.55
C TYR A 69 14.87 -1.41 -4.68
N TRP A 70 14.57 -1.97 -3.52
CA TRP A 70 13.70 -1.36 -2.52
C TRP A 70 14.55 -0.79 -1.38
N SER A 71 14.50 0.54 -1.21
CA SER A 71 15.26 1.22 -0.18
C SER A 71 14.75 0.97 1.24
N GLY A 72 13.46 0.66 1.40
CA GLY A 72 12.83 0.55 2.71
C GLY A 72 12.95 1.85 3.51
N ALA A 73 12.81 3.01 2.86
CA ALA A 73 13.02 4.32 3.47
C ALA A 73 12.13 4.54 4.69
N VAL A 74 12.71 5.10 5.75
CA VAL A 74 12.04 5.45 6.99
C VAL A 74 12.23 6.93 7.26
N GLY A 75 11.11 7.64 7.53
CA GLY A 75 11.14 9.06 7.90
C GLY A 75 11.23 10.03 6.73
N ASP A 76 11.32 9.59 5.51
CA ASP A 76 11.28 10.42 4.31
C ASP A 76 9.91 10.32 3.64
N TRP A 77 9.02 11.25 3.98
CA TRP A 77 7.67 11.33 3.42
C TRP A 77 7.61 11.74 1.94
N ARG A 78 8.73 12.25 1.40
CA ARG A 78 8.84 12.65 -0.01
C ARG A 78 9.34 11.52 -0.88
N ALA A 79 9.95 10.49 -0.29
CA ALA A 79 10.38 9.32 -1.03
C ALA A 79 9.18 8.62 -1.67
N LYS A 80 9.36 8.14 -2.89
CA LYS A 80 8.41 7.22 -3.52
C LYS A 80 8.52 5.86 -2.83
N ASP A 81 7.46 5.08 -2.88
CA ASP A 81 7.42 3.79 -2.19
C ASP A 81 8.43 2.80 -2.80
N VAL A 82 8.38 2.62 -4.11
CA VAL A 82 9.29 1.73 -4.84
C VAL A 82 9.61 2.32 -6.21
N GLY A 83 10.87 2.60 -6.49
CA GLY A 83 11.25 3.24 -7.75
C GLY A 83 10.44 4.53 -7.96
N ASP A 84 9.67 4.60 -9.04
CA ASP A 84 8.78 5.73 -9.34
C ASP A 84 7.31 5.48 -8.97
N PHE A 85 7.04 4.44 -8.21
CA PHE A 85 5.70 3.96 -7.93
C PHE A 85 5.25 4.29 -6.50
N GLU A 86 3.94 4.46 -6.35
CA GLU A 86 3.23 4.43 -5.08
C GLU A 86 2.47 3.11 -4.95
N VAL A 87 2.45 2.53 -3.77
CA VAL A 87 1.82 1.24 -3.52
C VAL A 87 0.73 1.38 -2.48
N LYS A 88 -0.46 0.91 -2.80
CA LYS A 88 -1.58 0.80 -1.88
C LYS A 88 -1.87 -0.68 -1.63
N THR A 89 -1.90 -1.07 -0.37
CA THR A 89 -1.96 -2.47 0.02
C THR A 89 -3.19 -2.74 0.89
N ASN A 90 -3.95 -3.77 0.51
CA ASN A 90 -5.06 -4.31 1.30
C ASN A 90 -4.62 -5.61 1.97
N GLU A 91 -5.09 -5.85 3.20
CA GLU A 91 -4.74 -7.04 3.99
C GLU A 91 -5.27 -8.35 3.42
N GLN A 92 -6.30 -8.28 2.60
CA GLN A 92 -6.97 -9.46 2.06
C GLN A 92 -7.34 -9.26 0.59
N ILE A 93 -7.37 -10.37 -0.12
CA ILE A 93 -7.94 -10.40 -1.47
C ILE A 93 -9.45 -10.53 -1.32
N TYR A 94 -10.15 -9.44 -1.59
CA TYR A 94 -11.61 -9.40 -1.60
C TYR A 94 -12.15 -9.66 -3.01
N LYS A 95 -13.45 -9.97 -3.13
CA LYS A 95 -14.13 -10.03 -4.42
C LYS A 95 -14.01 -8.72 -5.19
N LYS A 96 -13.96 -7.60 -4.46
CA LYS A 96 -13.76 -6.27 -5.02
C LYS A 96 -12.74 -5.52 -4.19
N ASN A 97 -11.52 -5.43 -4.69
CA ASN A 97 -10.49 -4.57 -4.11
C ASN A 97 -10.60 -3.18 -4.74
N VAL A 98 -10.48 -2.15 -3.91
CA VAL A 98 -10.60 -0.76 -4.33
C VAL A 98 -9.29 -0.04 -4.07
N LEU A 99 -8.78 0.64 -5.09
CA LEU A 99 -7.66 1.55 -4.96
C LEU A 99 -8.17 2.89 -4.41
N MET A 100 -7.69 3.24 -3.22
CA MET A 100 -8.02 4.52 -2.59
C MET A 100 -6.83 5.46 -2.63
N VAL A 101 -7.04 6.63 -3.21
CA VAL A 101 -6.06 7.72 -3.26
C VAL A 101 -6.67 8.96 -2.61
N LYS A 102 -5.92 9.60 -1.74
CA LYS A 102 -6.37 10.82 -1.05
C LYS A 102 -6.17 12.06 -1.95
N LYS A 103 -7.02 13.06 -1.79
CA LYS A 103 -6.93 14.33 -2.54
C LYS A 103 -5.56 15.02 -2.49
N GLY A 104 -4.81 14.85 -1.42
CA GLY A 104 -3.47 15.42 -1.26
C GLY A 104 -2.33 14.58 -1.84
N ASN A 105 -2.64 13.43 -2.45
CA ASN A 105 -1.61 12.60 -3.07
C ASN A 105 -1.10 13.22 -4.37
N SER A 106 0.14 12.90 -4.75
CA SER A 106 0.80 13.43 -5.94
C SER A 106 0.19 12.87 -7.22
N PRO A 107 -0.25 13.71 -8.16
CA PRO A 107 -0.86 13.25 -9.41
C PRO A 107 0.15 12.71 -10.43
N ASP A 108 1.43 13.03 -10.27
CA ASP A 108 2.52 12.65 -11.18
C ASP A 108 3.10 11.25 -10.92
N ARG A 109 2.41 10.43 -10.14
CA ARG A 109 2.85 9.09 -9.74
C ARG A 109 1.94 8.01 -10.29
N LYS A 110 2.48 6.79 -10.41
CA LYS A 110 1.72 5.58 -10.72
C LYS A 110 1.37 4.86 -9.44
N TYR A 111 0.11 4.54 -9.27
CA TYR A 111 -0.43 3.91 -8.06
C TYR A 111 -0.74 2.45 -8.33
N PHE A 112 -0.05 1.56 -7.65
CA PHE A 112 -0.30 0.12 -7.69
C PHE A 112 -1.24 -0.30 -6.59
N LEU A 113 -2.12 -1.25 -6.89
CA LEU A 113 -2.95 -1.94 -5.92
C LEU A 113 -2.43 -3.35 -5.70
N VAL A 114 -2.10 -3.64 -4.45
CA VAL A 114 -1.66 -4.96 -3.98
C VAL A 114 -2.63 -5.43 -2.89
N ALA A 115 -2.97 -6.70 -2.88
CA ALA A 115 -3.71 -7.30 -1.78
C ALA A 115 -3.18 -8.69 -1.44
N GLY A 116 -3.28 -9.07 -0.19
CA GLY A 116 -2.87 -10.38 0.26
C GLY A 116 -2.52 -10.40 1.74
N ASN A 117 -2.10 -11.57 2.20
CA ASN A 117 -1.65 -11.76 3.57
C ASN A 117 -0.57 -12.82 3.65
N ALA A 118 0.13 -12.85 4.77
CA ALA A 118 1.21 -13.77 5.07
C ALA A 118 2.29 -13.76 3.98
N PHE A 119 2.23 -14.69 3.04
CA PHE A 119 3.24 -14.87 1.99
C PHE A 119 2.69 -14.70 0.58
N ASN A 120 1.37 -14.69 0.41
CA ASN A 120 0.72 -14.71 -0.90
C ASN A 120 0.04 -13.38 -1.16
N TYR A 121 0.46 -12.73 -2.23
CA TYR A 121 -0.01 -11.42 -2.62
C TYR A 121 -0.42 -11.39 -4.08
N ARG A 122 -1.32 -10.48 -4.40
CA ARG A 122 -1.81 -10.26 -5.75
C ARG A 122 -1.65 -8.80 -6.13
N ILE A 123 -1.02 -8.56 -7.27
CA ILE A 123 -0.94 -7.24 -7.89
C ILE A 123 -2.10 -7.13 -8.87
N PHE A 124 -3.01 -6.19 -8.62
CA PHE A 124 -4.19 -5.97 -9.46
C PHE A 124 -3.91 -5.05 -10.65
N GLY A 125 -2.76 -4.41 -10.68
CA GLY A 125 -2.37 -3.48 -11.70
C GLY A 125 -2.08 -2.09 -11.14
N TRP A 126 -2.06 -1.12 -12.04
CA TRP A 126 -1.74 0.25 -11.71
C TRP A 126 -2.59 1.25 -12.47
N VAL A 127 -2.66 2.46 -11.97
CA VAL A 127 -3.29 3.60 -12.61
C VAL A 127 -2.39 4.82 -12.52
N ASP A 128 -2.40 5.64 -13.54
CA ASP A 128 -1.73 6.94 -13.53
C ASP A 128 -2.43 7.89 -12.56
N GLY A 129 -1.67 8.64 -11.77
CA GLY A 129 -2.22 9.54 -10.77
C GLY A 129 -3.10 10.63 -11.38
N TYR A 130 -2.74 11.16 -12.55
CA TYR A 130 -3.57 12.12 -13.26
C TYR A 130 -4.92 11.53 -13.65
N ASP A 131 -4.93 10.30 -14.13
CA ASP A 131 -6.17 9.62 -14.55
C ASP A 131 -7.07 9.33 -13.36
N ILE A 132 -6.54 8.75 -12.28
CA ILE A 132 -7.34 8.44 -11.11
C ILE A 132 -7.90 9.70 -10.44
N MET A 133 -7.16 10.79 -10.43
CA MET A 133 -7.61 12.04 -9.81
C MET A 133 -8.63 12.78 -10.68
N SER A 134 -8.58 12.65 -12.01
CA SER A 134 -9.56 13.24 -12.92
C SER A 134 -10.89 12.46 -12.92
N GLU A 135 -10.83 11.14 -12.79
CA GLU A 135 -12.00 10.25 -12.81
C GLU A 135 -12.50 9.86 -11.42
N ALA A 136 -11.77 10.23 -10.37
CA ALA A 136 -12.06 9.83 -9.00
C ALA A 136 -13.41 10.35 -8.54
N ARG A 137 -14.19 9.45 -7.98
CA ARG A 137 -15.38 9.80 -7.20
C ARG A 137 -14.94 10.15 -5.79
N TRP A 138 -14.83 11.43 -5.51
CA TRP A 138 -14.51 11.91 -4.19
C TRP A 138 -15.76 11.78 -3.29
N GLY A 139 -15.64 11.00 -2.24
CA GLY A 139 -16.71 10.77 -1.28
C GLY A 139 -16.14 10.17 0.01
N ASP A 140 -17.02 9.89 0.94
CA ASP A 140 -16.63 9.17 2.14
C ASP A 140 -16.09 7.79 1.78
N PRO A 141 -15.05 7.30 2.49
CA PRO A 141 -14.54 5.96 2.25
C PRO A 141 -15.70 4.97 2.44
N PRO A 142 -15.79 3.94 1.59
CA PRO A 142 -16.81 2.92 1.76
C PRO A 142 -16.67 2.33 3.17
N HIS A 143 -17.76 2.36 3.93
CA HIS A 143 -17.81 1.61 5.18
C HIS A 143 -17.51 0.16 4.84
N ASN A 144 -16.40 -0.35 5.36
CA ASN A 144 -16.12 -1.77 5.34
C ASN A 144 -17.14 -2.44 6.28
N SER A 145 -18.34 -2.70 5.75
CA SER A 145 -19.23 -3.64 6.39
C SER A 145 -18.55 -5.00 6.30
N PRO A 146 -18.37 -5.74 7.39
CA PRO A 146 -17.99 -7.13 7.31
C PRO A 146 -18.98 -7.79 6.36
N LEU A 147 -18.48 -8.48 5.38
CA LEU A 147 -19.34 -9.31 4.53
C LEU A 147 -19.89 -10.41 5.42
N ASP A 148 -21.20 -10.37 5.64
CA ASP A 148 -21.96 -11.48 6.16
C ASP A 148 -21.81 -12.72 5.26
#